data_71de04d83e45b101854773696c40e9b6
#
_entry.id   71de04d83e45b101854773696c40e9b6
#
_cell.length_a   1.000
_cell.length_b   1.000
_cell.length_c   1.000
_cell.angle_alpha   90.00
_cell.angle_beta   90.00
_cell.angle_gamma   90.00
#
_symmetry.space_group_name_H-M   'P 1'
#
loop_
_entity.id
_entity.type
_entity.pdbx_description
1 polymer ?
#
loop_
_entity_poly.entity_id
_entity_poly.type
_entity_poly.pdbx_seq_one_letter_code
_entity_poly.pdbx_strand_id
1 'polypeptide(L)'
;MRVVNRTAVTITGAQPFVDWMRDTDADFNRGAITVPRAKAYGSAFLLPEFDLEEDLQEWVEDNVAWLFDFQLSAWTENEETWPENRDLATFREWFRIDIHSVVVDVADDDIEGEEL
;
A
#
# COMPACT_ATOMS: atom_id res chain seq x y z
N MET A 1 2.94 22.02 -13.93
CA MET A 1 3.23 21.59 -12.55
C MET A 1 2.26 22.30 -11.60
N ARG A 2 1.58 21.53 -10.75
CA ARG A 2 0.58 22.08 -9.83
C ARG A 2 0.51 21.26 -8.55
N VAL A 3 0.24 21.95 -7.44
CA VAL A 3 -0.12 21.28 -6.18
C VAL A 3 -1.58 20.89 -6.25
N VAL A 4 -1.90 19.63 -6.00
CA VAL A 4 -3.28 19.14 -6.05
C VAL A 4 -3.90 19.07 -4.65
N ASN A 5 -5.23 19.11 -4.60
CA ASN A 5 -6.01 19.11 -3.36
C ASN A 5 -6.23 17.69 -2.83
N ARG A 6 -5.15 16.99 -2.58
CA ARG A 6 -5.18 15.61 -2.06
C ARG A 6 -4.12 15.43 -0.99
N THR A 7 -4.35 14.48 -0.12
CA THR A 7 -3.33 13.89 0.74
C THR A 7 -2.92 12.56 0.13
N ALA A 8 -1.63 12.26 0.06
CA ALA A 8 -1.17 10.97 -0.42
C ALA A 8 -0.75 10.09 0.75
N VAL A 9 -1.16 8.83 0.69
CA VAL A 9 -0.68 7.78 1.60
C VAL A 9 0.03 6.74 0.76
N THR A 10 1.29 6.47 1.08
CA THR A 10 2.06 5.42 0.41
C THR A 10 2.20 4.23 1.34
N ILE A 11 2.03 3.04 0.79
CA ILE A 11 2.12 1.77 1.51
C ILE A 11 3.18 0.93 0.83
N THR A 12 4.21 0.56 1.58
CA THR A 12 5.31 -0.26 1.09
C THR A 12 5.50 -1.49 1.97
N GLY A 13 5.93 -2.60 1.38
CA GLY A 13 6.13 -3.85 2.10
C GLY A 13 7.31 -3.82 3.05
N ALA A 14 7.10 -4.31 4.27
CA ALA A 14 8.15 -4.58 5.25
C ALA A 14 8.58 -6.05 5.17
N GLN A 15 9.50 -6.47 6.04
CA GLN A 15 10.07 -7.82 5.99
C GLN A 15 9.02 -8.94 6.05
N PRO A 16 7.98 -8.90 6.92
CA PRO A 16 6.96 -9.96 6.94
C PRO A 16 6.23 -10.12 5.60
N PHE A 17 5.95 -9.03 4.89
CA PHE A 17 5.35 -9.08 3.56
C PHE A 17 6.29 -9.73 2.55
N VAL A 18 7.58 -9.38 2.58
CA VAL A 18 8.59 -9.97 1.71
C VAL A 18 8.71 -11.47 1.96
N ASP A 19 8.71 -11.90 3.22
CA ASP A 19 8.77 -13.31 3.59
C ASP A 19 7.54 -14.07 3.07
N TRP A 20 6.35 -13.48 3.21
CA TRP A 20 5.13 -14.04 2.68
C TRP A 20 5.15 -14.16 1.14
N MET A 21 5.65 -13.14 0.44
CA MET A 21 5.80 -13.17 -1.02
C MET A 21 6.68 -14.34 -1.47
N ARG A 22 7.78 -14.58 -0.74
CA ARG A 22 8.70 -15.69 -1.03
C ARG A 22 8.07 -17.04 -0.78
N ASP A 23 7.25 -17.15 0.28
CA ASP A 23 6.66 -18.42 0.69
C ASP A 23 5.45 -18.81 -0.16
N THR A 24 4.78 -17.84 -0.78
CA THR A 24 3.57 -18.10 -1.58
C THR A 24 3.83 -18.46 -3.03
N ASP A 25 5.04 -18.26 -3.52
CA ASP A 25 5.40 -18.58 -4.91
C ASP A 25 6.53 -19.62 -4.94
N ALA A 26 6.15 -20.89 -5.19
CA ALA A 26 7.10 -22.00 -5.21
C ALA A 26 8.10 -21.92 -6.38
N ASP A 27 7.72 -21.27 -7.48
CA ASP A 27 8.56 -21.10 -8.67
C ASP A 27 9.44 -19.86 -8.57
N PHE A 28 9.26 -19.05 -7.55
CA PHE A 28 9.94 -17.80 -7.38
C PHE A 28 11.40 -18.02 -6.94
N ASN A 29 12.32 -17.31 -7.57
CA ASN A 29 13.71 -17.27 -7.10
C ASN A 29 13.79 -16.46 -5.81
N ARG A 30 13.78 -17.14 -4.67
CA ARG A 30 13.73 -16.55 -3.33
C ARG A 30 14.81 -15.51 -3.07
N GLY A 31 15.97 -15.63 -3.73
CA GLY A 31 17.06 -14.65 -3.61
C GLY A 31 16.79 -13.33 -4.34
N ALA A 32 15.80 -13.27 -5.22
CA ALA A 32 15.55 -12.10 -6.06
C ALA A 32 14.66 -11.04 -5.37
N ILE A 33 13.85 -11.41 -4.36
CA ILE A 33 13.06 -10.42 -3.60
C ILE A 33 13.79 -10.00 -2.35
N THR A 34 14.04 -8.70 -2.27
CA THR A 34 14.60 -8.03 -1.10
C THR A 34 13.65 -6.92 -0.65
N VAL A 35 13.80 -6.40 0.57
CA VAL A 35 13.00 -5.26 1.03
C VAL A 35 13.10 -4.06 0.09
N PRO A 36 14.28 -3.64 -0.38
CA PRO A 36 14.37 -2.54 -1.36
C PRO A 36 13.62 -2.82 -2.66
N ARG A 37 13.64 -4.06 -3.14
CA ARG A 37 12.94 -4.44 -4.38
C ARG A 37 11.44 -4.53 -4.17
N ALA A 38 11.00 -5.01 -3.02
CA ALA A 38 9.58 -5.10 -2.68
C ALA A 38 8.91 -3.72 -2.60
N LYS A 39 9.67 -2.65 -2.36
CA LYS A 39 9.15 -1.27 -2.40
C LYS A 39 8.59 -0.91 -3.78
N ALA A 40 9.06 -1.53 -4.84
CA ALA A 40 8.52 -1.32 -6.19
C ALA A 40 7.08 -1.81 -6.33
N TYR A 41 6.62 -2.68 -5.43
CA TYR A 41 5.23 -3.15 -5.35
C TYR A 41 4.38 -2.30 -4.40
N GLY A 42 4.93 -1.20 -3.91
CA GLY A 42 4.20 -0.25 -3.07
C GLY A 42 3.07 0.44 -3.82
N SER A 43 2.11 0.94 -3.09
CA SER A 43 0.94 1.62 -3.63
C SER A 43 0.84 3.03 -3.07
N ALA A 44 0.31 3.94 -3.87
CA ALA A 44 0.01 5.30 -3.46
C ALA A 44 -1.51 5.53 -3.59
N PHE A 45 -2.10 6.07 -2.54
CA PHE A 45 -3.53 6.36 -2.49
C PHE A 45 -3.72 7.86 -2.36
N LEU A 46 -4.56 8.44 -3.21
CA LEU A 46 -4.94 9.85 -3.13
C LEU A 46 -6.22 9.96 -2.31
N LEU A 47 -6.13 10.62 -1.18
CA LEU A 47 -7.21 10.82 -0.26
C LEU A 47 -7.70 12.27 -0.29
N PRO A 48 -8.93 12.54 0.18
CA PRO A 48 -9.32 13.93 0.43
C PRO A 48 -8.34 14.61 1.39
N GLU A 49 -8.23 15.93 1.31
CA GLU A 49 -7.42 16.67 2.28
C GLU A 49 -7.98 16.51 3.68
N PHE A 50 -7.08 16.28 4.64
CA PHE A 50 -7.44 16.20 6.06
C PHE A 50 -6.75 17.35 6.80
N ASP A 51 -7.51 18.05 7.64
CA ASP A 51 -7.00 19.15 8.45
C ASP A 51 -6.24 18.65 9.68
N LEU A 52 -6.59 17.46 10.20
CA LEU A 52 -6.02 16.87 11.39
C LEU A 52 -5.40 15.51 11.08
N GLU A 53 -4.22 15.27 11.66
CA GLU A 53 -3.55 13.97 11.56
C GLU A 53 -4.42 12.84 12.14
N GLU A 54 -5.22 13.15 13.17
CA GLU A 54 -6.15 12.19 13.79
C GLU A 54 -7.18 11.65 12.80
N ASP A 55 -7.71 12.51 11.93
CA ASP A 55 -8.70 12.11 10.92
C ASP A 55 -8.10 11.15 9.91
N LEU A 56 -6.83 11.35 9.57
CA LEU A 56 -6.09 10.50 8.66
C LEU A 56 -5.80 9.13 9.28
N GLN A 57 -5.42 9.09 10.55
CA GLN A 57 -5.22 7.83 11.28
C GLN A 57 -6.54 7.04 11.37
N GLU A 58 -7.63 7.72 11.65
CA GLU A 58 -8.96 7.11 11.67
C GLU A 58 -9.33 6.52 10.30
N TRP A 59 -9.02 7.25 9.22
CA TRP A 59 -9.25 6.75 7.86
C TRP A 59 -8.49 5.44 7.61
N VAL A 60 -7.24 5.36 8.00
CA VAL A 60 -6.42 4.15 7.85
C VAL A 60 -7.03 3.00 8.65
N GLU A 61 -7.42 3.24 9.91
CA GLU A 61 -8.03 2.23 10.76
C GLU A 61 -9.34 1.69 10.18
N ASP A 62 -10.18 2.58 9.66
CA ASP A 62 -11.47 2.20 9.09
C ASP A 62 -11.34 1.43 7.77
N ASN A 63 -10.21 1.57 7.08
CA ASN A 63 -10.00 0.99 5.75
C ASN A 63 -8.94 -0.12 5.72
N VAL A 64 -8.43 -0.52 6.87
CA VAL A 64 -7.32 -1.48 6.94
C VAL A 64 -7.62 -2.81 6.23
N ALA A 65 -8.85 -3.29 6.32
CA ALA A 65 -9.23 -4.58 5.73
C ALA A 65 -9.01 -4.59 4.21
N TRP A 66 -9.56 -3.61 3.50
CA TRP A 66 -9.41 -3.58 2.05
C TRP A 66 -8.02 -3.12 1.61
N LEU A 67 -7.35 -2.28 2.41
CA LEU A 67 -5.95 -1.91 2.14
C LEU A 67 -5.05 -3.14 2.18
N PHE A 68 -5.24 -4.00 3.18
CA PHE A 68 -4.49 -5.24 3.29
C PHE A 68 -4.77 -6.16 2.10
N ASP A 69 -6.04 -6.37 1.79
CA ASP A 69 -6.47 -7.21 0.67
C ASP A 69 -5.92 -6.67 -0.67
N PHE A 70 -5.93 -5.35 -0.84
CA PHE A 70 -5.37 -4.71 -2.04
C PHE A 70 -3.88 -5.03 -2.22
N GLN A 71 -3.10 -4.91 -1.14
CA GLN A 71 -1.66 -5.21 -1.20
C GLN A 71 -1.39 -6.69 -1.47
N LEU A 72 -2.17 -7.59 -0.86
CA LEU A 72 -2.03 -9.03 -1.09
C LEU A 72 -2.41 -9.41 -2.51
N SER A 73 -3.52 -8.90 -3.02
CA SER A 73 -4.02 -9.21 -4.37
C SER A 73 -3.10 -8.71 -5.49
N ALA A 74 -2.30 -7.69 -5.23
CA ALA A 74 -1.29 -7.23 -6.17
C ALA A 74 -0.20 -8.28 -6.41
N TRP A 75 0.02 -9.17 -5.43
CA TRP A 75 0.96 -10.27 -5.56
C TRP A 75 0.28 -11.56 -6.01
N THR A 76 -0.79 -11.97 -5.34
CA THR A 76 -1.56 -13.16 -5.70
C THR A 76 -3.04 -13.01 -5.35
N GLU A 77 -3.91 -13.46 -6.24
CA GLU A 77 -5.35 -13.51 -6.01
C GLU A 77 -5.78 -14.80 -5.29
N ASN A 78 -4.86 -15.71 -5.02
CA ASN A 78 -5.15 -16.94 -4.29
C ASN A 78 -5.31 -16.66 -2.79
N GLU A 79 -6.55 -16.40 -2.37
CA GLU A 79 -6.89 -16.03 -0.99
C GLU A 79 -6.55 -17.10 0.04
N GLU A 80 -6.41 -18.35 -0.38
CA GLU A 80 -6.00 -19.45 0.53
C GLU A 80 -4.60 -19.25 1.08
N THR A 81 -3.74 -18.50 0.37
CA THR A 81 -2.37 -18.20 0.79
C THR A 81 -2.27 -16.95 1.67
N TRP A 82 -3.37 -16.20 1.79
CA TRP A 82 -3.37 -14.96 2.54
C TRP A 82 -3.32 -15.23 4.06
N PRO A 83 -2.71 -14.32 4.85
CA PRO A 83 -2.71 -14.47 6.30
C PRO A 83 -4.13 -14.39 6.85
N GLU A 84 -4.44 -15.23 7.84
CA GLU A 84 -5.76 -15.24 8.48
C GLU A 84 -6.02 -13.96 9.26
N ASN A 85 -5.00 -13.45 9.94
CA ASN A 85 -5.10 -12.22 10.71
C ASN A 85 -4.69 -11.03 9.84
N ARG A 86 -5.68 -10.19 9.51
CA ARG A 86 -5.48 -8.98 8.70
C ARG A 86 -5.99 -7.73 9.43
N ASP A 87 -5.69 -7.66 10.72
CA ASP A 87 -6.03 -6.50 11.54
C ASP A 87 -5.02 -5.35 11.39
N LEU A 88 -5.30 -4.22 12.04
CA LEU A 88 -4.44 -3.05 11.98
C LEU A 88 -3.04 -3.31 12.53
N ALA A 89 -2.93 -4.04 13.65
CA ALA A 89 -1.63 -4.34 14.25
C ALA A 89 -0.77 -5.17 13.30
N THR A 90 -1.35 -6.19 12.67
CA THR A 90 -0.66 -7.02 11.68
C THR A 90 -0.29 -6.19 10.44
N PHE A 91 -1.20 -5.33 9.98
CA PHE A 91 -0.94 -4.44 8.85
C PHE A 91 0.28 -3.55 9.10
N ARG A 92 0.40 -2.98 10.29
CA ARG A 92 1.54 -2.12 10.65
C ARG A 92 2.86 -2.89 10.77
N GLU A 93 2.82 -4.18 11.04
CA GLU A 93 4.01 -5.04 11.02
C GLU A 93 4.43 -5.39 9.59
N TRP A 94 3.47 -5.57 8.70
CA TRP A 94 3.70 -6.02 7.33
C TRP A 94 4.02 -4.89 6.37
N PHE A 95 3.54 -3.67 6.66
CA PHE A 95 3.66 -2.54 5.76
C PHE A 95 4.11 -1.28 6.48
N ARG A 96 4.88 -0.49 5.75
CA ARG A 96 5.20 0.87 6.14
C ARG A 96 4.17 1.81 5.52
N ILE A 97 3.60 2.68 6.33
CA ILE A 97 2.63 3.68 5.91
C ILE A 97 3.29 5.05 6.03
N ASP A 98 3.39 5.78 4.92
CA ASP A 98 3.91 7.14 4.89
C ASP A 98 2.84 8.09 4.39
N ILE A 99 2.74 9.25 5.03
CA ILE A 99 1.72 10.26 4.76
C ILE A 99 2.39 11.49 4.15
N HIS A 100 1.80 11.99 3.07
CA HIS A 100 2.33 13.15 2.35
C HIS A 100 1.22 14.20 2.20
N SER A 101 1.39 15.36 2.85
CA SER A 101 0.40 16.44 2.81
C SER A 101 0.51 17.30 1.56
N VAL A 102 1.65 17.25 0.87
CA VAL A 102 1.86 18.01 -0.36
C VAL A 102 2.01 17.03 -1.51
N VAL A 103 1.09 17.12 -2.47
CA VAL A 103 1.08 16.28 -3.67
C VAL A 103 1.18 17.19 -4.88
N VAL A 104 2.20 17.00 -5.70
CA VAL A 104 2.48 17.84 -6.86
C VAL A 104 2.32 16.99 -8.12
N ASP A 105 1.44 17.42 -9.01
CA ASP A 105 1.31 16.82 -10.34
C ASP A 105 2.24 17.58 -11.29
N VAL A 106 3.26 16.90 -11.78
CA VAL A 106 4.26 17.50 -12.69
C VAL A 106 4.01 17.17 -14.16
N ALA A 107 3.01 16.33 -14.46
CA ALA A 107 2.64 16.03 -15.82
C ALA A 107 1.87 17.19 -16.46
N ASP A 108 1.99 17.33 -17.76
CA ASP A 108 1.30 18.39 -18.51
C ASP A 108 -0.15 18.00 -18.85
N ASP A 109 -0.42 16.71 -18.97
CA ASP A 109 -1.74 16.17 -19.28
C ASP A 109 -2.55 15.89 -18.01
N ASP A 110 -3.87 15.80 -18.19
CA ASP A 110 -4.80 15.51 -17.08
C ASP A 110 -4.60 14.08 -16.58
N ILE A 111 -4.83 13.91 -15.28
CA ILE A 111 -4.84 12.57 -14.66
C ILE A 111 -6.09 11.84 -15.17
N GLU A 112 -5.87 10.63 -15.69
CA GLU A 112 -6.95 9.73 -16.09
C GLU A 112 -7.01 8.55 -15.13
N GLY A 113 -8.18 7.95 -14.95
CA GLY A 113 -8.38 6.85 -14.03
C GLY A 113 -9.38 5.81 -14.52
N GLU A 114 -9.30 4.64 -13.94
CA GLU A 114 -10.25 3.54 -14.14
C GLU A 114 -10.88 3.17 -12.80
N GLU A 115 -12.19 2.89 -12.81
CA GLU A 115 -12.85 2.38 -11.61
C GLU A 115 -12.38 0.97 -11.28
N LEU A 116 -12.18 0.72 -10.02
CA LEU A 116 -11.77 -0.59 -9.51
C LEU A 116 -12.96 -1.45 -9.11
#